data_4cf3bfcbcda388ec620d0bdc4218cd81
#
_entry.id   4cf3bfcbcda388ec620d0bdc4218cd81
#
_cell.length_a   1.000
_cell.length_b   1.000
_cell.length_c   1.000
_cell.angle_alpha   90.00
_cell.angle_beta   90.00
_cell.angle_gamma   90.00
#
_symmetry.space_group_name_H-M   'P 1'
#
loop_
_entity.id
_entity.type
_entity.pdbx_description
1 polymer ?
#
loop_
_entity_poly.entity_id
_entity_poly.type
_entity_poly.pdbx_seq_one_letter_code
_entity_poly.pdbx_strand_id
1 'polypeptide(L)'
;MNLSNTACRAVTVLASNLLWAAAPAFALVAPPPAFSSLVVMGDSLSDSGRLFALTGGTFPPAPYYQGRFSDGPVAVERLADGLGLSGAQFNNLAIAGARTGLSGSADPNIGRATGMLTQLAGYEASLGGGQADAGALYYIWGGANDLRDAFAANAVGAGMAAAIGNLTTIVTTLHGLGATKFFLPNLPDLGLTPEARAVPDPFPGVSFSSLASAASVSFNQQLALAYGNLAVQWSNEHFYFYDAMAGQRGITNGSPGNGFTNVSSACIGTASCATALYFDSIHPTAAAHQILGNQMLAAVPEPQTLLMMAVGLLGLLAATRRRQV
;
A
#
# COMPACT_ATOMS: atom_id res chain seq x y z
N MET A 1 -33.28 85.56 38.74
CA MET A 1 -34.25 84.50 39.08
C MET A 1 -33.75 83.18 38.58
N ASN A 2 -33.61 82.31 39.53
CA ASN A 2 -33.35 80.82 39.47
C ASN A 2 -32.10 80.28 38.75
N LEU A 3 -31.27 79.82 39.63
CA LEU A 3 -30.20 78.86 39.52
C LEU A 3 -30.73 77.49 39.21
N SER A 4 -30.04 76.74 38.36
CA SER A 4 -30.08 75.30 38.45
C SER A 4 -28.69 74.67 38.22
N ASN A 5 -28.17 74.07 39.23
CA ASN A 5 -26.99 73.23 39.28
C ASN A 5 -27.09 72.03 38.34
N THR A 6 -26.05 71.80 37.58
CA THR A 6 -25.86 70.46 36.95
C THR A 6 -24.51 69.92 37.35
N ALA A 7 -24.55 68.93 38.19
CA ALA A 7 -23.39 68.20 38.69
C ALA A 7 -22.73 67.35 37.55
N CYS A 8 -21.42 67.59 37.40
CA CYS A 8 -20.59 66.80 36.51
C CYS A 8 -20.22 65.46 37.21
N ARG A 9 -20.76 64.33 36.78
CA ARG A 9 -20.34 63.01 37.22
C ARG A 9 -19.13 62.54 36.41
N ALA A 10 -18.01 62.48 37.10
CA ALA A 10 -16.81 61.83 36.56
C ALA A 10 -17.05 60.28 36.46
N VAL A 11 -16.98 59.74 35.26
CA VAL A 11 -16.97 58.28 35.04
C VAL A 11 -15.53 57.83 35.05
N THR A 12 -15.13 57.13 36.10
CA THR A 12 -13.82 56.48 36.21
C THR A 12 -13.88 55.17 35.39
N VAL A 13 -13.18 55.11 34.25
CA VAL A 13 -13.00 53.91 33.46
C VAL A 13 -11.87 53.09 34.11
N LEU A 14 -12.21 52.01 34.78
CA LEU A 14 -11.26 50.99 35.22
C LEU A 14 -10.80 50.20 34.00
N ALA A 15 -9.59 50.43 33.52
CA ALA A 15 -8.92 49.61 32.51
C ALA A 15 -8.47 48.30 33.19
N SER A 16 -9.23 47.24 32.97
CA SER A 16 -8.84 45.89 33.34
C SER A 16 -7.75 45.40 32.37
N ASN A 17 -6.49 45.42 32.79
CA ASN A 17 -5.39 44.75 32.11
C ASN A 17 -5.60 43.23 32.20
N LEU A 18 -6.19 42.61 31.16
CA LEU A 18 -6.12 41.18 30.93
C LEU A 18 -4.68 40.86 30.54
N LEU A 19 -3.89 40.39 31.49
CA LEU A 19 -2.64 39.67 31.23
C LEU A 19 -3.00 38.36 30.51
N TRP A 20 -2.81 38.34 29.21
CA TRP A 20 -2.74 37.10 28.46
C TRP A 20 -1.46 36.37 28.89
N ALA A 21 -1.58 35.44 29.81
CA ALA A 21 -0.51 34.46 30.05
C ALA A 21 -0.33 33.67 28.76
N ALA A 22 0.78 33.87 28.06
CA ALA A 22 1.19 33.05 26.94
C ALA A 22 1.39 31.64 27.49
N ALA A 23 0.45 30.75 27.20
CA ALA A 23 0.64 29.33 27.47
C ALA A 23 1.90 28.89 26.69
N PRO A 24 2.81 28.13 27.33
CA PRO A 24 3.97 27.60 26.60
C PRO A 24 3.43 26.76 25.43
N ALA A 25 3.83 27.10 24.20
CA ALA A 25 3.59 26.29 23.04
C ALA A 25 4.41 25.01 23.25
N PHE A 26 3.77 23.98 23.79
CA PHE A 26 4.33 22.64 23.70
C PHE A 26 4.40 22.32 22.21
N ALA A 27 5.62 22.30 21.66
CA ALA A 27 5.86 21.69 20.38
C ALA A 27 5.34 20.25 20.48
N LEU A 28 4.23 19.97 19.79
CA LEU A 28 3.74 18.62 19.64
C LEU A 28 4.82 17.89 18.84
N VAL A 29 5.71 17.20 19.54
CA VAL A 29 6.62 16.23 18.93
C VAL A 29 5.69 15.19 18.32
N ALA A 30 5.75 15.04 17.00
CA ALA A 30 4.99 13.99 16.33
C ALA A 30 5.31 12.66 17.03
N PRO A 31 4.31 11.87 17.41
CA PRO A 31 4.59 10.58 18.03
C PRO A 31 5.42 9.73 17.06
N PRO A 32 6.28 8.85 17.58
CA PRO A 32 7.07 7.96 16.73
C PRO A 32 6.14 7.14 15.83
N PRO A 33 6.57 6.78 14.62
CA PRO A 33 5.78 5.97 13.72
C PRO A 33 5.37 4.66 14.40
N ALA A 34 4.17 4.15 14.10
CA ALA A 34 3.66 2.89 14.64
C ALA A 34 4.54 1.68 14.30
N PHE A 35 5.40 1.84 13.28
CA PHE A 35 6.35 0.85 12.82
C PHE A 35 7.77 1.44 12.82
N SER A 36 8.75 0.61 13.13
CA SER A 36 10.17 0.96 13.08
C SER A 36 10.67 1.11 11.64
N SER A 37 10.14 0.27 10.75
CA SER A 37 10.48 0.27 9.32
C SER A 37 9.39 -0.45 8.50
N LEU A 38 9.47 -0.29 7.16
CA LEU A 38 8.69 -1.02 6.18
C LEU A 38 9.65 -1.86 5.33
N VAL A 39 9.54 -3.19 5.44
CA VAL A 39 10.32 -4.15 4.63
C VAL A 39 9.41 -4.68 3.53
N VAL A 40 9.79 -4.46 2.27
CA VAL A 40 8.94 -4.74 1.11
C VAL A 40 9.55 -5.86 0.28
N MET A 41 8.76 -6.90 -0.01
CA MET A 41 9.05 -7.94 -0.98
C MET A 41 7.93 -7.99 -2.01
N GLY A 42 8.28 -7.99 -3.30
CA GLY A 42 7.28 -7.93 -4.36
C GLY A 42 7.88 -7.84 -5.77
N ASP A 43 7.01 -7.42 -6.67
CA ASP A 43 7.27 -7.29 -8.10
C ASP A 43 7.21 -5.82 -8.57
N SER A 44 6.88 -5.60 -9.86
CA SER A 44 6.80 -4.28 -10.48
C SER A 44 5.78 -3.33 -9.85
N LEU A 45 4.73 -3.84 -9.17
CA LEU A 45 3.74 -3.01 -8.49
C LEU A 45 4.31 -2.35 -7.23
N SER A 46 5.47 -2.81 -6.76
CA SER A 46 6.13 -2.35 -5.54
C SER A 46 7.59 -1.90 -5.76
N ASP A 47 8.18 -2.16 -6.94
CA ASP A 47 9.57 -1.77 -7.25
C ASP A 47 9.69 -0.24 -7.35
N SER A 48 10.45 0.36 -6.45
CA SER A 48 10.73 1.80 -6.42
C SER A 48 12.01 2.20 -7.18
N GLY A 49 12.39 1.40 -8.20
CA GLY A 49 13.58 1.64 -9.04
C GLY A 49 14.75 0.69 -8.76
N ARG A 50 14.51 -0.43 -8.06
CA ARG A 50 15.56 -1.41 -7.75
C ARG A 50 16.04 -2.13 -9.03
N LEU A 51 15.12 -2.56 -9.91
CA LEU A 51 15.51 -3.13 -11.20
C LEU A 51 16.31 -2.13 -12.03
N PHE A 52 15.89 -0.87 -12.06
CA PHE A 52 16.60 0.20 -12.77
C PHE A 52 18.04 0.34 -12.27
N ALA A 53 18.25 0.36 -10.95
CA ALA A 53 19.59 0.39 -10.36
C ALA A 53 20.41 -0.86 -10.72
N LEU A 54 19.82 -2.06 -10.69
CA LEU A 54 20.47 -3.33 -11.03
C LEU A 54 20.87 -3.43 -12.51
N THR A 55 20.18 -2.71 -13.39
CA THR A 55 20.49 -2.64 -14.83
C THR A 55 21.38 -1.43 -15.17
N GLY A 56 22.01 -0.81 -14.17
CA GLY A 56 22.87 0.36 -14.39
C GLY A 56 22.13 1.60 -14.90
N GLY A 57 20.85 1.76 -14.56
CA GLY A 57 20.03 2.91 -14.96
C GLY A 57 19.49 2.82 -16.39
N THR A 58 19.36 1.62 -16.96
CA THR A 58 18.96 1.44 -18.37
C THR A 58 17.54 0.89 -18.53
N PHE A 59 17.01 0.16 -17.56
CA PHE A 59 15.70 -0.48 -17.69
C PHE A 59 14.87 -0.40 -16.39
N PRO A 60 13.60 0.02 -16.49
CA PRO A 60 12.89 0.45 -17.70
C PRO A 60 13.36 1.82 -18.19
N PRO A 61 13.33 2.08 -19.53
CA PRO A 61 13.73 3.37 -20.09
C PRO A 61 12.63 4.43 -19.89
N ALA A 62 12.92 5.70 -20.20
CA ALA A 62 11.89 6.72 -20.30
C ALA A 62 10.79 6.26 -21.29
N PRO A 63 9.51 6.55 -21.03
CA PRO A 63 8.97 7.52 -20.08
C PRO A 63 8.64 6.95 -18.68
N TYR A 64 9.10 5.76 -18.33
CA TYR A 64 8.93 5.20 -17.00
C TYR A 64 9.63 6.08 -15.95
N TYR A 65 8.89 6.43 -14.88
CA TYR A 65 9.36 7.39 -13.89
C TYR A 65 10.47 6.80 -13.01
N GLN A 66 11.71 7.24 -13.20
CA GLN A 66 12.85 6.89 -12.35
C GLN A 66 12.95 5.38 -12.02
N GLY A 67 12.70 4.53 -13.01
CA GLY A 67 12.78 3.09 -12.87
C GLY A 67 11.55 2.38 -12.28
N ARG A 68 10.48 3.12 -11.95
CA ARG A 68 9.18 2.51 -11.60
C ARG A 68 8.46 2.09 -12.88
N PHE A 69 7.69 1.02 -12.81
CA PHE A 69 6.80 0.64 -13.91
C PHE A 69 5.48 1.44 -13.83
N SER A 70 5.63 2.76 -13.87
CA SER A 70 4.56 3.75 -13.78
C SER A 70 5.08 5.11 -14.26
N ASP A 71 4.20 6.12 -14.38
CA ASP A 71 4.54 7.52 -14.63
C ASP A 71 4.85 8.32 -13.35
N GLY A 72 4.97 7.66 -12.19
CA GLY A 72 5.32 8.27 -10.91
C GLY A 72 5.54 7.23 -9.80
N PRO A 73 5.54 7.67 -8.52
CA PRO A 73 5.72 6.78 -7.38
C PRO A 73 4.66 5.69 -7.29
N VAL A 74 5.06 4.48 -6.87
CA VAL A 74 4.18 3.32 -6.69
C VAL A 74 3.46 3.33 -5.33
N ALA A 75 2.41 2.51 -5.18
CA ALA A 75 1.52 2.54 -4.01
C ALA A 75 2.25 2.31 -2.68
N VAL A 76 3.26 1.45 -2.64
CA VAL A 76 4.03 1.17 -1.41
C VAL A 76 4.88 2.37 -0.96
N GLU A 77 5.33 3.24 -1.89
CA GLU A 77 6.00 4.49 -1.54
C GLU A 77 5.01 5.45 -0.86
N ARG A 78 3.75 5.50 -1.35
CA ARG A 78 2.68 6.29 -0.72
C ARG A 78 2.30 5.75 0.66
N LEU A 79 2.31 4.43 0.82
CA LEU A 79 2.14 3.80 2.13
C LEU A 79 3.27 4.20 3.08
N ALA A 80 4.53 4.12 2.64
CA ALA A 80 5.69 4.51 3.44
C ALA A 80 5.60 5.98 3.88
N ASP A 81 5.30 6.90 2.94
CA ASP A 81 5.11 8.33 3.21
C ASP A 81 4.01 8.55 4.25
N GLY A 82 2.85 7.88 4.10
CA GLY A 82 1.72 7.98 5.03
C GLY A 82 2.04 7.44 6.42
N LEU A 83 2.89 6.43 6.53
CA LEU A 83 3.38 5.88 7.80
C LEU A 83 4.54 6.71 8.40
N GLY A 84 5.02 7.74 7.71
CA GLY A 84 6.16 8.56 8.14
C GLY A 84 7.50 7.83 8.05
N LEU A 85 7.62 6.79 7.21
CA LEU A 85 8.81 5.96 7.07
C LEU A 85 9.60 6.38 5.82
N SER A 86 10.88 6.71 5.99
CA SER A 86 11.74 7.16 4.90
C SER A 86 13.20 6.71 5.08
N GLY A 87 14.00 6.88 4.05
CA GLY A 87 15.42 6.53 4.09
C GLY A 87 15.64 5.06 4.48
N ALA A 88 16.45 4.81 5.51
CA ALA A 88 16.73 3.45 5.98
C ALA A 88 15.52 2.71 6.57
N GLN A 89 14.44 3.43 6.92
CA GLN A 89 13.22 2.81 7.43
C GLN A 89 12.33 2.26 6.30
N PHE A 90 12.57 2.63 5.05
CA PHE A 90 11.90 2.09 3.87
C PHE A 90 12.84 1.13 3.12
N ASN A 91 12.88 -0.13 3.55
CA ASN A 91 13.70 -1.18 2.96
C ASN A 91 12.93 -1.91 1.85
N ASN A 92 13.01 -1.39 0.63
CA ASN A 92 12.30 -1.96 -0.51
C ASN A 92 13.17 -2.95 -1.28
N LEU A 93 12.83 -4.24 -1.18
CA LEU A 93 13.50 -5.36 -1.85
C LEU A 93 12.80 -5.79 -3.14
N ALA A 94 11.62 -5.24 -3.44
CA ALA A 94 10.84 -5.58 -4.62
C ALA A 94 11.63 -5.35 -5.91
N ILE A 95 11.51 -6.28 -6.86
CA ILE A 95 12.15 -6.18 -8.18
C ILE A 95 11.10 -6.47 -9.25
N ALA A 96 10.98 -5.56 -10.21
CA ALA A 96 10.04 -5.71 -11.31
C ALA A 96 10.24 -7.02 -12.06
N GLY A 97 9.14 -7.70 -12.40
CA GLY A 97 9.13 -9.01 -13.05
C GLY A 97 9.39 -10.19 -12.11
N ALA A 98 9.53 -9.96 -10.80
CA ALA A 98 9.69 -11.05 -9.84
C ALA A 98 8.48 -11.96 -9.83
N ARG A 99 8.70 -13.28 -9.82
CA ARG A 99 7.73 -14.30 -9.44
C ARG A 99 7.83 -14.56 -7.95
N THR A 100 6.88 -15.27 -7.38
CA THR A 100 6.93 -15.62 -5.95
C THR A 100 8.08 -16.57 -5.60
N GLY A 101 8.53 -17.42 -6.55
CA GLY A 101 9.66 -18.33 -6.40
C GLY A 101 11.02 -17.65 -6.43
N LEU A 102 12.05 -18.38 -6.89
CA LEU A 102 13.44 -17.89 -6.94
C LEU A 102 13.69 -16.97 -8.13
N SER A 103 13.01 -17.16 -9.26
CA SER A 103 13.28 -16.48 -10.52
C SER A 103 12.34 -15.30 -10.79
N GLY A 104 12.74 -14.42 -11.70
CA GLY A 104 11.92 -13.36 -12.27
C GLY A 104 12.17 -13.20 -13.77
N SER A 105 11.32 -12.46 -14.46
CA SER A 105 11.48 -12.18 -15.90
C SER A 105 12.70 -11.32 -16.22
N ALA A 106 13.24 -10.62 -15.23
CA ALA A 106 14.44 -9.79 -15.38
C ALA A 106 15.76 -10.57 -15.27
N ASP A 107 15.73 -11.82 -14.81
CA ASP A 107 16.93 -12.65 -14.54
C ASP A 107 17.93 -12.68 -15.70
N PRO A 108 17.49 -12.87 -16.98
CA PRO A 108 18.42 -12.88 -18.10
C PRO A 108 19.16 -11.55 -18.29
N ASN A 109 18.57 -10.43 -17.92
CA ASN A 109 19.12 -9.10 -18.12
C ASN A 109 20.13 -8.70 -17.05
N ILE A 110 20.02 -9.29 -15.84
CA ILE A 110 20.88 -8.98 -14.69
C ILE A 110 21.75 -10.14 -14.26
N GLY A 111 21.68 -11.29 -14.93
CA GLY A 111 22.55 -12.45 -14.71
C GLY A 111 22.39 -13.11 -13.33
N ARG A 112 21.27 -12.89 -12.65
CA ARG A 112 20.97 -13.49 -11.34
C ARG A 112 19.45 -13.60 -11.10
N ALA A 113 19.09 -14.47 -10.17
CA ALA A 113 17.69 -14.64 -9.75
C ALA A 113 17.13 -13.40 -9.04
N THR A 114 15.84 -13.08 -9.29
CA THR A 114 15.18 -11.87 -8.79
C THR A 114 13.83 -12.14 -8.14
N GLY A 115 13.40 -13.38 -8.06
CA GLY A 115 12.11 -13.75 -7.47
C GLY A 115 12.01 -13.45 -5.98
N MET A 116 10.80 -13.52 -5.44
CA MET A 116 10.52 -13.09 -4.05
C MET A 116 11.22 -13.98 -3.01
N LEU A 117 11.37 -15.29 -3.26
CA LEU A 117 12.19 -16.14 -2.38
C LEU A 117 13.68 -15.75 -2.43
N THR A 118 14.19 -15.22 -3.54
CA THR A 118 15.54 -14.66 -3.61
C THR A 118 15.63 -13.32 -2.86
N GLN A 119 14.58 -12.50 -2.88
CA GLN A 119 14.51 -11.28 -2.07
C GLN A 119 14.51 -11.63 -0.58
N LEU A 120 13.76 -12.64 -0.16
CA LEU A 120 13.76 -13.16 1.20
C LEU A 120 15.16 -13.63 1.61
N ALA A 121 15.82 -14.48 0.81
CA ALA A 121 17.17 -14.97 1.10
C ALA A 121 18.19 -13.80 1.22
N GLY A 122 18.05 -12.77 0.40
CA GLY A 122 18.84 -11.54 0.51
C GLY A 122 18.59 -10.78 1.80
N TYR A 123 17.35 -10.72 2.25
CA TYR A 123 16.98 -10.13 3.54
C TYR A 123 17.57 -10.93 4.70
N GLU A 124 17.39 -12.26 4.72
CA GLU A 124 17.97 -13.15 5.73
C GLU A 124 19.50 -12.97 5.83
N ALA A 125 20.18 -12.94 4.69
CA ALA A 125 21.63 -12.70 4.65
C ALA A 125 22.02 -11.34 5.24
N SER A 126 21.19 -10.30 5.03
CA SER A 126 21.43 -8.97 5.58
C SER A 126 21.30 -8.88 7.10
N LEU A 127 20.57 -9.83 7.72
CA LEU A 127 20.45 -9.91 9.19
C LEU A 127 21.73 -10.45 9.85
N GLY A 128 22.65 -11.04 9.10
CA GLY A 128 23.92 -11.54 9.65
C GLY A 128 23.74 -12.62 10.73
N GLY A 129 22.65 -13.41 10.69
CA GLY A 129 22.28 -14.38 11.70
C GLY A 129 21.46 -13.80 12.88
N GLY A 130 21.14 -12.50 12.84
CA GLY A 130 20.23 -11.86 13.80
C GLY A 130 18.74 -12.14 13.51
N GLN A 131 17.88 -11.58 14.35
CA GLN A 131 16.42 -11.68 14.19
C GLN A 131 15.89 -10.57 13.28
N ALA A 132 14.75 -10.82 12.65
CA ALA A 132 13.97 -9.81 11.99
C ALA A 132 13.40 -8.80 13.01
N ASP A 133 13.26 -7.54 12.59
CA ASP A 133 12.74 -6.50 13.47
C ASP A 133 11.24 -6.71 13.75
N ALA A 134 10.88 -7.06 14.98
CA ALA A 134 9.49 -7.23 15.41
C ALA A 134 8.69 -5.90 15.37
N GLY A 135 9.36 -4.74 15.32
CA GLY A 135 8.74 -3.42 15.14
C GLY A 135 8.40 -3.10 13.69
N ALA A 136 9.01 -3.78 12.72
CA ALA A 136 8.82 -3.53 11.29
C ALA A 136 7.48 -4.04 10.77
N LEU A 137 6.95 -3.39 9.72
CA LEU A 137 5.86 -3.90 8.90
C LEU A 137 6.43 -4.63 7.68
N TYR A 138 6.09 -5.91 7.53
CA TYR A 138 6.53 -6.75 6.40
C TYR A 138 5.44 -6.78 5.34
N TYR A 139 5.70 -6.09 4.24
CA TYR A 139 4.80 -5.98 3.09
C TYR A 139 5.19 -7.04 2.05
N ILE A 140 4.26 -7.96 1.74
CA ILE A 140 4.48 -9.07 0.81
C ILE A 140 3.38 -9.05 -0.25
N TRP A 141 3.70 -8.67 -1.49
CA TRP A 141 2.75 -8.58 -2.59
C TRP A 141 3.33 -9.13 -3.89
N GLY A 142 2.76 -10.20 -4.39
CA GLY A 142 3.17 -10.85 -5.62
C GLY A 142 2.22 -11.97 -6.06
N GLY A 143 2.58 -12.66 -7.14
CA GLY A 143 1.80 -13.76 -7.72
C GLY A 143 1.18 -13.44 -9.07
N ALA A 144 1.10 -12.15 -9.46
CA ALA A 144 0.57 -11.76 -10.76
C ALA A 144 1.42 -12.32 -11.92
N ASN A 145 2.75 -12.24 -11.81
CA ASN A 145 3.67 -12.77 -12.81
C ASN A 145 3.61 -14.30 -12.90
N ASP A 146 3.46 -14.99 -11.74
CA ASP A 146 3.28 -16.44 -11.69
C ASP A 146 2.02 -16.85 -12.44
N LEU A 147 0.92 -16.13 -12.24
CA LEU A 147 -0.36 -16.44 -12.88
C LEU A 147 -0.32 -16.18 -14.39
N ARG A 148 0.34 -15.08 -14.83
CA ARG A 148 0.56 -14.78 -16.26
C ARG A 148 1.37 -15.89 -16.95
N ASP A 149 2.46 -16.35 -16.33
CA ASP A 149 3.27 -17.45 -16.86
C ASP A 149 2.50 -18.78 -16.88
N ALA A 150 1.67 -19.03 -15.86
CA ALA A 150 0.84 -20.22 -15.79
C ALA A 150 -0.23 -20.26 -16.90
N PHE A 151 -0.77 -19.11 -17.31
CA PHE A 151 -1.62 -19.00 -18.50
C PHE A 151 -0.83 -19.34 -19.77
N ALA A 152 0.37 -18.78 -19.94
CA ALA A 152 1.22 -19.05 -21.10
C ALA A 152 1.63 -20.53 -21.19
N ALA A 153 1.82 -21.18 -20.03
CA ALA A 153 2.18 -22.60 -19.91
C ALA A 153 0.96 -23.54 -19.91
N ASN A 154 -0.28 -23.01 -19.99
CA ASN A 154 -1.52 -23.78 -19.82
C ASN A 154 -1.54 -24.61 -18.50
N ALA A 155 -1.01 -24.05 -17.42
CA ALA A 155 -0.80 -24.73 -16.13
C ALA A 155 -1.33 -23.87 -14.94
N VAL A 156 -2.45 -23.15 -15.12
CA VAL A 156 -2.98 -22.14 -14.19
C VAL A 156 -3.13 -22.69 -12.76
N GLY A 157 -3.70 -23.88 -12.60
CA GLY A 157 -3.88 -24.49 -11.26
C GLY A 157 -2.57 -24.77 -10.55
N ALA A 158 -1.59 -25.34 -11.25
CA ALA A 158 -0.27 -25.65 -10.68
C ALA A 158 0.53 -24.38 -10.35
N GLY A 159 0.53 -23.40 -11.25
CA GLY A 159 1.19 -22.12 -11.03
C GLY A 159 0.60 -21.35 -9.85
N MET A 160 -0.73 -21.33 -9.73
CA MET A 160 -1.44 -20.73 -8.59
C MET A 160 -1.04 -21.41 -7.26
N ALA A 161 -1.07 -22.74 -7.20
CA ALA A 161 -0.71 -23.48 -5.98
C ALA A 161 0.76 -23.22 -5.58
N ALA A 162 1.68 -23.23 -6.55
CA ALA A 162 3.08 -22.92 -6.32
C ALA A 162 3.27 -21.48 -5.78
N ALA A 163 2.60 -20.49 -6.39
CA ALA A 163 2.70 -19.11 -5.96
C ALA A 163 2.20 -18.90 -4.53
N ILE A 164 1.04 -19.48 -4.18
CA ILE A 164 0.49 -19.39 -2.82
C ILE A 164 1.41 -20.10 -1.81
N GLY A 165 1.96 -21.27 -2.17
CA GLY A 165 2.94 -21.97 -1.35
C GLY A 165 4.19 -21.11 -1.08
N ASN A 166 4.74 -20.46 -2.10
CA ASN A 166 5.89 -19.57 -1.96
C ASN A 166 5.57 -18.36 -1.07
N LEU A 167 4.43 -17.69 -1.27
CA LEU A 167 3.99 -16.56 -0.44
C LEU A 167 3.82 -16.98 1.03
N THR A 168 3.23 -18.16 1.26
CA THR A 168 3.10 -18.73 2.60
C THR A 168 4.49 -19.01 3.21
N THR A 169 5.43 -19.54 2.43
CA THR A 169 6.81 -19.78 2.84
C THR A 169 7.50 -18.47 3.25
N ILE A 170 7.32 -17.38 2.49
CA ILE A 170 7.90 -16.08 2.83
C ILE A 170 7.40 -15.60 4.20
N VAL A 171 6.07 -15.63 4.41
CA VAL A 171 5.47 -15.20 5.68
C VAL A 171 5.93 -16.08 6.85
N THR A 172 5.94 -17.41 6.68
CA THR A 172 6.36 -18.34 7.74
C THR A 172 7.84 -18.21 8.08
N THR A 173 8.70 -18.00 7.08
CA THR A 173 10.14 -17.77 7.30
C THR A 173 10.38 -16.45 8.05
N LEU A 174 9.75 -15.36 7.63
CA LEU A 174 9.85 -14.07 8.31
C LEU A 174 9.37 -14.17 9.77
N HIS A 175 8.25 -14.86 10.02
CA HIS A 175 7.76 -15.12 11.38
C HIS A 175 8.78 -15.94 12.19
N GLY A 176 9.35 -16.99 11.63
CA GLY A 176 10.42 -17.78 12.27
C GLY A 176 11.67 -16.97 12.61
N LEU A 177 11.92 -15.89 11.88
CA LEU A 177 13.00 -14.92 12.16
C LEU A 177 12.60 -13.85 13.19
N GLY A 178 11.34 -13.79 13.64
CA GLY A 178 10.88 -12.85 14.65
C GLY A 178 9.98 -11.72 14.14
N ALA A 179 9.59 -11.72 12.86
CA ALA A 179 8.62 -10.77 12.32
C ALA A 179 7.23 -11.01 12.92
N THR A 180 6.53 -9.93 13.30
CA THR A 180 5.22 -10.00 13.99
C THR A 180 4.11 -9.21 13.30
N LYS A 181 4.42 -8.39 12.29
CA LYS A 181 3.46 -7.50 11.62
C LYS A 181 3.56 -7.66 10.11
N PHE A 182 2.48 -8.14 9.50
CA PHE A 182 2.44 -8.48 8.08
C PHE A 182 1.37 -7.69 7.35
N PHE A 183 1.74 -7.05 6.24
CA PHE A 183 0.81 -6.40 5.32
C PHE A 183 0.73 -7.22 4.04
N LEU A 184 -0.44 -7.78 3.75
CA LEU A 184 -0.65 -8.84 2.78
C LEU A 184 -1.75 -8.46 1.78
N PRO A 185 -1.42 -7.76 0.68
CA PRO A 185 -2.36 -7.51 -0.40
C PRO A 185 -2.69 -8.80 -1.17
N ASN A 186 -3.93 -8.88 -1.66
CA ASN A 186 -4.30 -9.88 -2.66
C ASN A 186 -3.97 -9.41 -4.09
N LEU A 187 -4.21 -10.24 -5.11
CA LEU A 187 -4.01 -9.85 -6.50
C LEU A 187 -5.11 -8.88 -6.97
N PRO A 188 -4.77 -7.89 -7.81
CA PRO A 188 -5.75 -7.16 -8.59
C PRO A 188 -6.43 -8.09 -9.60
N ASP A 189 -7.51 -7.64 -10.23
CA ASP A 189 -8.20 -8.35 -11.29
C ASP A 189 -7.39 -8.28 -12.60
N LEU A 190 -6.64 -9.32 -12.91
CA LEU A 190 -5.79 -9.35 -14.11
C LEU A 190 -6.60 -9.30 -15.41
N GLY A 191 -7.85 -9.76 -15.39
CA GLY A 191 -8.73 -9.68 -16.56
C GLY A 191 -9.17 -8.26 -16.93
N LEU A 192 -9.04 -7.29 -16.02
CA LEU A 192 -9.32 -5.89 -16.31
C LEU A 192 -8.14 -5.15 -16.98
N THR A 193 -6.97 -5.76 -17.04
CA THR A 193 -5.78 -5.15 -17.64
C THR A 193 -5.92 -4.98 -19.16
N PRO A 194 -5.32 -3.95 -19.75
CA PRO A 194 -5.24 -3.83 -21.22
C PRO A 194 -4.60 -5.05 -21.87
N GLU A 195 -3.60 -5.69 -21.24
CA GLU A 195 -2.95 -6.91 -21.72
C GLU A 195 -3.97 -8.05 -21.89
N ALA A 196 -4.74 -8.35 -20.83
CA ALA A 196 -5.73 -9.43 -20.87
C ALA A 196 -6.83 -9.17 -21.91
N ARG A 197 -7.20 -7.91 -22.10
CA ARG A 197 -8.21 -7.50 -23.11
C ARG A 197 -7.69 -7.61 -24.53
N ALA A 198 -6.36 -7.54 -24.74
CA ALA A 198 -5.72 -7.64 -26.06
C ALA A 198 -5.46 -9.10 -26.49
N VAL A 199 -5.53 -10.07 -25.57
CA VAL A 199 -5.38 -11.49 -25.89
C VAL A 199 -6.63 -11.99 -26.63
N PRO A 200 -6.47 -12.67 -27.79
CA PRO A 200 -7.61 -13.27 -28.49
C PRO A 200 -8.40 -14.24 -27.62
N ASP A 201 -9.69 -14.30 -27.83
CA ASP A 201 -10.59 -15.19 -27.13
C ASP A 201 -10.24 -16.65 -27.44
N PRO A 202 -9.96 -17.50 -26.45
CA PRO A 202 -9.51 -18.88 -26.69
C PRO A 202 -10.64 -19.80 -27.16
N PHE A 203 -11.90 -19.46 -26.86
CA PHE A 203 -13.08 -20.23 -27.24
C PHE A 203 -14.24 -19.28 -27.59
N PRO A 204 -15.16 -19.68 -28.47
CA PRO A 204 -16.35 -18.89 -28.76
C PRO A 204 -17.15 -18.58 -27.49
N GLY A 205 -17.40 -17.30 -27.24
CA GLY A 205 -18.17 -16.81 -26.09
C GLY A 205 -17.42 -16.80 -24.74
N VAL A 206 -16.13 -17.12 -24.73
CA VAL A 206 -15.30 -17.07 -23.52
C VAL A 206 -14.09 -16.18 -23.77
N SER A 207 -14.11 -14.96 -23.24
CA SER A 207 -12.97 -14.05 -23.40
C SER A 207 -11.80 -14.43 -22.49
N PHE A 208 -10.58 -14.19 -22.94
CA PHE A 208 -9.39 -14.36 -22.11
C PHE A 208 -9.46 -13.47 -20.86
N SER A 209 -9.98 -12.25 -20.98
CA SER A 209 -10.26 -11.36 -19.84
C SER A 209 -11.10 -12.03 -18.74
N SER A 210 -12.19 -12.74 -19.13
CA SER A 210 -13.04 -13.44 -18.15
C SER A 210 -12.31 -14.58 -17.47
N LEU A 211 -11.48 -15.34 -18.21
CA LEU A 211 -10.65 -16.40 -17.62
C LEU A 211 -9.61 -15.85 -16.65
N ALA A 212 -8.93 -14.76 -17.01
CA ALA A 212 -7.96 -14.10 -16.16
C ALA A 212 -8.61 -13.53 -14.90
N SER A 213 -9.82 -12.92 -15.01
CA SER A 213 -10.59 -12.49 -13.86
C SER A 213 -10.98 -13.65 -12.94
N ALA A 214 -11.48 -14.76 -13.50
CA ALA A 214 -11.85 -15.95 -12.73
C ALA A 214 -10.64 -16.56 -12.00
N ALA A 215 -9.47 -16.60 -12.67
CA ALA A 215 -8.24 -17.08 -12.06
C ALA A 215 -7.76 -16.16 -10.93
N SER A 216 -7.84 -14.83 -11.10
CA SER A 216 -7.51 -13.87 -10.04
C SER A 216 -8.42 -14.02 -8.83
N VAL A 217 -9.72 -14.22 -9.03
CA VAL A 217 -10.68 -14.50 -7.95
C VAL A 217 -10.33 -15.81 -7.23
N SER A 218 -10.08 -16.89 -7.97
CA SER A 218 -9.71 -18.17 -7.40
C SER A 218 -8.39 -18.11 -6.61
N PHE A 219 -7.39 -17.41 -7.14
CA PHE A 219 -6.13 -17.15 -6.46
C PHE A 219 -6.38 -16.44 -5.12
N ASN A 220 -7.13 -15.35 -5.13
CA ASN A 220 -7.41 -14.55 -3.96
C ASN A 220 -8.18 -15.32 -2.88
N GLN A 221 -9.12 -16.17 -3.29
CA GLN A 221 -9.84 -17.06 -2.35
C GLN A 221 -8.90 -18.05 -1.66
N GLN A 222 -8.02 -18.71 -2.42
CA GLN A 222 -7.05 -19.66 -1.87
C GLN A 222 -5.99 -18.97 -1.01
N LEU A 223 -5.51 -17.79 -1.44
CA LEU A 223 -4.58 -16.97 -0.67
C LEU A 223 -5.19 -16.52 0.67
N ALA A 224 -6.46 -16.09 0.65
CA ALA A 224 -7.17 -15.69 1.87
C ALA A 224 -7.31 -16.86 2.86
N LEU A 225 -7.54 -18.09 2.38
CA LEU A 225 -7.55 -19.28 3.23
C LEU A 225 -6.17 -19.55 3.83
N ALA A 226 -5.10 -19.48 3.01
CA ALA A 226 -3.73 -19.70 3.49
C ALA A 226 -3.32 -18.69 4.56
N TYR A 227 -3.50 -17.41 4.29
CA TYR A 227 -3.16 -16.33 5.23
C TYR A 227 -4.09 -16.29 6.46
N GLY A 228 -5.38 -16.61 6.28
CA GLY A 228 -6.33 -16.73 7.38
C GLY A 228 -5.93 -17.84 8.36
N ASN A 229 -5.44 -18.98 7.87
CA ASN A 229 -4.92 -20.06 8.72
C ASN A 229 -3.69 -19.61 9.53
N LEU A 230 -2.76 -18.85 8.91
CA LEU A 230 -1.62 -18.29 9.63
C LEU A 230 -2.06 -17.30 10.71
N ALA A 231 -3.00 -16.41 10.40
CA ALA A 231 -3.51 -15.43 11.36
C ALA A 231 -4.23 -16.10 12.55
N VAL A 232 -4.90 -17.23 12.35
CA VAL A 232 -5.50 -18.00 13.43
C VAL A 232 -4.42 -18.71 14.25
N GLN A 233 -3.42 -19.29 13.58
CA GLN A 233 -2.31 -20.00 14.24
C GLN A 233 -1.45 -19.05 15.09
N TRP A 234 -1.26 -17.81 14.64
CA TRP A 234 -0.44 -16.80 15.29
C TRP A 234 -1.30 -15.61 15.75
N SER A 235 -2.24 -15.89 16.64
CA SER A 235 -3.26 -14.93 17.10
C SER A 235 -2.72 -13.72 17.85
N ASN A 236 -1.45 -13.74 18.26
CA ASN A 236 -0.76 -12.61 18.91
C ASN A 236 -0.06 -11.69 17.89
N GLU A 237 0.00 -12.10 16.63
CA GLU A 237 0.65 -11.32 15.56
C GLU A 237 -0.37 -10.43 14.84
N HIS A 238 0.13 -9.43 14.11
CA HIS A 238 -0.71 -8.46 13.41
C HIS A 238 -0.72 -8.75 11.91
N PHE A 239 -1.89 -9.10 11.39
CA PHE A 239 -2.11 -9.30 9.98
C PHE A 239 -3.00 -8.20 9.42
N TYR A 240 -2.48 -7.41 8.50
CA TYR A 240 -3.19 -6.37 7.76
C TYR A 240 -3.45 -6.87 6.34
N PHE A 241 -4.70 -7.10 6.01
CA PHE A 241 -5.11 -7.55 4.68
C PHE A 241 -5.59 -6.38 3.84
N TYR A 242 -5.16 -6.32 2.59
CA TYR A 242 -5.62 -5.31 1.65
C TYR A 242 -6.23 -5.99 0.41
N ASP A 243 -7.47 -5.65 0.08
CA ASP A 243 -8.16 -6.14 -1.11
C ASP A 243 -7.85 -5.27 -2.32
N ALA A 244 -6.71 -5.57 -3.00
CA ALA A 244 -6.27 -4.86 -4.19
C ALA A 244 -7.24 -5.06 -5.37
N MET A 245 -7.94 -6.21 -5.43
CA MET A 245 -8.98 -6.45 -6.43
C MET A 245 -10.16 -5.51 -6.25
N ALA A 246 -10.65 -5.35 -5.02
CA ALA A 246 -11.72 -4.40 -4.73
C ALA A 246 -11.28 -2.96 -4.99
N GLY A 247 -10.04 -2.59 -4.61
CA GLY A 247 -9.46 -1.28 -4.90
C GLY A 247 -9.44 -0.94 -6.38
N GLN A 248 -8.92 -1.84 -7.21
CA GLN A 248 -8.89 -1.68 -8.68
C GLN A 248 -10.30 -1.63 -9.28
N ARG A 249 -11.19 -2.56 -8.89
CA ARG A 249 -12.59 -2.60 -9.37
C ARG A 249 -13.36 -1.34 -8.96
N GLY A 250 -13.08 -0.79 -7.79
CA GLY A 250 -13.64 0.48 -7.35
C GLY A 250 -13.27 1.63 -8.28
N ILE A 251 -12.02 1.68 -8.75
CA ILE A 251 -11.58 2.66 -9.76
C ILE A 251 -12.27 2.38 -11.10
N THR A 252 -12.28 1.13 -11.57
CA THR A 252 -12.84 0.72 -12.87
C THR A 252 -14.34 1.00 -12.95
N ASN A 253 -15.08 0.78 -11.87
CA ASN A 253 -16.54 0.96 -11.84
C ASN A 253 -16.98 2.41 -11.60
N GLY A 254 -16.04 3.36 -11.67
CA GLY A 254 -16.37 4.79 -11.57
C GLY A 254 -16.83 5.20 -10.18
N SER A 255 -16.23 4.67 -9.11
CA SER A 255 -16.51 5.14 -7.74
C SER A 255 -16.48 6.67 -7.69
N PRO A 256 -17.51 7.34 -7.13
CA PRO A 256 -17.58 8.78 -7.15
C PRO A 256 -16.30 9.42 -6.60
N GLY A 257 -15.64 10.26 -7.40
CA GLY A 257 -14.50 11.08 -6.95
C GLY A 257 -13.11 10.63 -7.39
N ASN A 258 -12.93 9.49 -8.07
CA ASN A 258 -11.59 9.04 -8.50
C ASN A 258 -11.08 9.73 -9.79
N GLY A 259 -11.94 10.39 -10.57
CA GLY A 259 -11.53 11.20 -11.73
C GLY A 259 -11.00 10.41 -12.94
N PHE A 260 -11.10 9.06 -12.95
CA PHE A 260 -10.65 8.23 -14.07
C PHE A 260 -11.70 8.18 -15.18
N THR A 261 -11.27 8.48 -16.42
CA THR A 261 -12.10 8.40 -17.63
C THR A 261 -11.62 7.32 -18.59
N ASN A 262 -10.37 6.87 -18.46
CA ASN A 262 -9.80 5.73 -19.20
C ASN A 262 -9.40 4.64 -18.21
N VAL A 263 -10.21 3.58 -18.12
CA VAL A 263 -10.00 2.45 -17.21
C VAL A 263 -9.70 1.13 -17.94
N SER A 264 -9.46 1.18 -19.23
CA SER A 264 -9.34 -0.03 -20.06
C SER A 264 -8.14 -0.03 -21.01
N SER A 265 -7.51 1.11 -21.24
CA SER A 265 -6.40 1.25 -22.18
C SER A 265 -5.18 1.88 -21.54
N ALA A 266 -3.99 1.52 -22.02
CA ALA A 266 -2.74 2.16 -21.62
C ALA A 266 -2.69 3.63 -22.06
N CYS A 267 -2.01 4.47 -21.26
CA CYS A 267 -1.80 5.88 -21.59
C CYS A 267 -0.34 6.20 -22.00
N ILE A 268 0.59 5.27 -21.89
CA ILE A 268 1.98 5.46 -22.30
C ILE A 268 2.04 5.90 -23.78
N GLY A 269 2.80 6.95 -24.05
CA GLY A 269 2.86 7.54 -25.39
C GLY A 269 1.71 8.49 -25.76
N THR A 270 0.73 8.70 -24.87
CA THR A 270 -0.32 9.72 -25.04
C THR A 270 0.07 11.07 -24.42
N ALA A 271 -0.74 12.11 -24.66
CA ALA A 271 -0.46 13.45 -24.14
C ALA A 271 -0.57 13.56 -22.61
N SER A 272 -1.34 12.69 -21.94
CA SER A 272 -1.53 12.73 -20.49
C SER A 272 -2.05 11.40 -19.95
N CYS A 273 -1.54 10.99 -18.78
CA CYS A 273 -2.01 9.85 -18.02
C CYS A 273 -2.89 10.22 -16.81
N ALA A 274 -3.18 11.50 -16.61
CA ALA A 274 -3.82 12.02 -15.39
C ALA A 274 -5.19 11.39 -15.07
N THR A 275 -5.93 10.92 -16.07
CA THR A 275 -7.24 10.29 -15.90
C THR A 275 -7.28 8.85 -16.39
N ALA A 276 -6.11 8.22 -16.57
CA ALA A 276 -6.00 6.83 -16.98
C ALA A 276 -5.64 5.93 -15.80
N LEU A 277 -6.29 4.76 -15.71
CA LEU A 277 -5.97 3.75 -14.70
C LEU A 277 -4.62 3.09 -14.99
N TYR A 278 -4.36 2.77 -16.26
CA TYR A 278 -3.16 2.03 -16.66
C TYR A 278 -2.15 2.92 -17.39
N PHE A 279 -0.91 2.85 -16.92
CA PHE A 279 0.23 3.50 -17.58
C PHE A 279 0.62 2.72 -18.84
N ASP A 280 0.92 1.44 -18.71
CA ASP A 280 1.18 0.53 -19.82
C ASP A 280 0.11 -0.58 -19.89
N SER A 281 0.43 -1.74 -20.48
CA SER A 281 -0.56 -2.80 -20.68
C SER A 281 -1.03 -3.48 -19.39
N ILE A 282 -0.29 -3.33 -18.26
CA ILE A 282 -0.60 -4.01 -17.00
C ILE A 282 -0.41 -3.13 -15.75
N HIS A 283 0.43 -2.10 -15.81
CA HIS A 283 0.81 -1.34 -14.64
C HIS A 283 -0.08 -0.11 -14.44
N PRO A 284 -0.46 0.20 -13.19
CA PRO A 284 -1.22 1.40 -12.89
C PRO A 284 -0.43 2.68 -13.10
N THR A 285 -1.14 3.79 -13.35
CA THR A 285 -0.57 5.14 -13.32
C THR A 285 -0.25 5.59 -11.90
N ALA A 286 0.56 6.64 -11.76
CA ALA A 286 0.83 7.28 -10.46
C ALA A 286 -0.46 7.76 -9.78
N ALA A 287 -1.45 8.24 -10.53
CA ALA A 287 -2.75 8.62 -10.01
C ALA A 287 -3.50 7.42 -9.39
N ALA A 288 -3.47 6.26 -10.06
CA ALA A 288 -4.03 5.02 -9.52
C ALA A 288 -3.24 4.53 -8.30
N HIS A 289 -1.92 4.53 -8.36
CA HIS A 289 -1.07 4.17 -7.22
C HIS A 289 -1.29 5.07 -6.00
N GLN A 290 -1.61 6.36 -6.21
CA GLN A 290 -1.96 7.26 -5.10
C GLN A 290 -3.23 6.79 -4.38
N ILE A 291 -4.26 6.39 -5.12
CA ILE A 291 -5.50 5.88 -4.52
C ILE A 291 -5.24 4.55 -3.79
N LEU A 292 -4.55 3.61 -4.45
CA LEU A 292 -4.20 2.32 -3.85
C LEU A 292 -3.36 2.51 -2.57
N GLY A 293 -2.37 3.40 -2.58
CA GLY A 293 -1.54 3.69 -1.40
C GLY A 293 -2.34 4.28 -0.25
N ASN A 294 -3.28 5.20 -0.52
CA ASN A 294 -4.17 5.74 0.49
C ASN A 294 -5.11 4.67 1.08
N GLN A 295 -5.60 3.74 0.25
CA GLN A 295 -6.41 2.61 0.72
C GLN A 295 -5.58 1.62 1.55
N MET A 296 -4.32 1.36 1.16
CA MET A 296 -3.38 0.55 1.93
C MET A 296 -3.11 1.17 3.31
N LEU A 297 -2.90 2.49 3.35
CA LEU A 297 -2.73 3.22 4.61
C LEU A 297 -3.96 3.09 5.51
N ALA A 298 -5.16 3.21 4.96
CA ALA A 298 -6.41 3.03 5.70
C ALA A 298 -6.62 1.58 6.21
N ALA A 299 -6.00 0.58 5.57
CA ALA A 299 -6.03 -0.81 6.01
C ALA A 299 -5.09 -1.10 7.21
N VAL A 300 -4.21 -0.15 7.54
CA VAL A 300 -3.30 -0.23 8.69
C VAL A 300 -3.81 0.73 9.78
N PRO A 301 -4.57 0.27 10.79
CA PRO A 301 -5.09 1.14 11.84
C PRO A 301 -3.93 1.78 12.62
N GLU A 302 -3.83 3.10 12.58
CA GLU A 302 -2.85 3.82 13.39
C GLU A 302 -3.22 3.72 14.88
N PRO A 303 -2.24 3.48 15.77
CA PRO A 303 -2.48 3.50 17.23
C PRO A 303 -3.12 4.80 17.72
N GLN A 304 -2.86 5.92 17.04
CA GLN A 304 -3.42 7.24 17.31
C GLN A 304 -4.93 7.30 17.07
N THR A 305 -5.42 6.67 15.99
CA THR A 305 -6.85 6.63 15.68
C THR A 305 -7.61 5.93 16.79
N LEU A 306 -7.11 4.80 17.29
CA LEU A 306 -7.69 4.08 18.43
C LEU A 306 -7.62 4.91 19.73
N LEU A 307 -6.49 5.59 19.98
CA LEU A 307 -6.33 6.47 21.13
C LEU A 307 -7.28 7.67 21.07
N MET A 308 -7.37 8.33 19.90
CA MET A 308 -8.28 9.47 19.71
C MET A 308 -9.76 9.06 19.81
N MET A 309 -10.12 7.88 19.29
CA MET A 309 -11.46 7.31 19.46
C MET A 309 -11.75 7.03 20.95
N ALA A 310 -10.81 6.45 21.69
CA ALA A 310 -10.96 6.20 23.12
C ALA A 310 -11.09 7.51 23.91
N VAL A 311 -10.25 8.51 23.64
CA VAL A 311 -10.32 9.84 24.26
C VAL A 311 -11.63 10.55 23.90
N GLY A 312 -12.06 10.48 22.65
CA GLY A 312 -13.34 11.02 22.18
C GLY A 312 -14.54 10.37 22.90
N LEU A 313 -14.52 9.05 23.02
CA LEU A 313 -15.58 8.30 23.71
C LEU A 313 -15.62 8.63 25.21
N LEU A 314 -14.47 8.71 25.86
CA LEU A 314 -14.36 9.12 27.28
C LEU A 314 -14.84 10.56 27.47
N GLY A 315 -14.53 11.46 26.54
CA GLY A 315 -15.02 12.84 26.55
C GLY A 315 -16.54 12.94 26.42
N LEU A 316 -17.13 12.14 25.52
CA LEU A 316 -18.58 12.04 25.37
C LEU A 316 -19.26 11.48 26.64
N LEU A 317 -18.70 10.44 27.25
CA LEU A 317 -19.21 9.86 28.49
C LEU A 317 -19.14 10.85 29.66
N ALA A 318 -18.07 11.65 29.75
CA ALA A 318 -17.94 12.69 30.78
C ALA A 318 -18.94 13.84 30.56
N ALA A 319 -19.19 14.24 29.29
CA ALA A 319 -20.15 15.28 28.94
C ALA A 319 -21.61 14.87 29.22
N THR A 320 -21.96 13.60 28.98
CA THR A 320 -23.31 13.07 29.26
C THR A 320 -23.59 12.99 30.79
N ARG A 321 -22.59 12.61 31.60
CA ARG A 321 -22.71 12.59 33.07
C ARG A 321 -22.93 13.98 33.66
N ARG A 322 -22.33 15.04 33.09
CA ARG A 322 -22.51 16.45 33.56
C ARG A 322 -23.90 17.02 33.22
N ARG A 323 -24.65 16.44 32.29
CA ARG A 323 -26.02 16.88 31.94
C ARG A 323 -27.11 16.21 32.79
N GLN A 324 -26.74 15.21 33.59
CA GLN A 324 -27.68 14.49 34.46
C GLN A 324 -27.65 14.92 35.92
N VAL A 325 -26.81 15.91 36.26
CA VAL A 325 -26.72 16.61 37.54
C VAL A 325 -27.19 18.06 37.33
#